data_0ad01d901a1eed7a9bbd927e7ddbadc9
#
_entry.id   0ad01d901a1eed7a9bbd927e7ddbadc9
#
_cell.length_a   1.000
_cell.length_b   1.000
_cell.length_c   1.000
_cell.angle_alpha   90.00
_cell.angle_beta   90.00
_cell.angle_gamma   90.00
#
_symmetry.space_group_name_H-M   'P 1'
#
loop_
_entity.id
_entity.type
_entity.pdbx_description
1 polymer ?
#
loop_
_entity_poly.entity_id
_entity_poly.type
_entity_poly.pdbx_seq_one_letter_code
_entity_poly.pdbx_strand_id
1 'polypeptide(L)'
;MPVLIDTSAWIRFLQKREPYFTEVDRLLSLDAVRGHELVYGELLIGAPGGRLPLRSRYRLLTWSPACSHSEAVSLVQRNRLHGRGIGWMDVHLLASAMKDGVELLTADLRLDAIAKEMGLT
;
A
#
# COMPACT_ATOMS: atom_id res chain seq x y z
N MET A 1 15.41 -0.15 -1.22
CA MET A 1 14.27 -0.60 -2.02
C MET A 1 13.05 0.23 -1.68
N PRO A 2 12.42 0.91 -2.62
CA PRO A 2 11.19 1.65 -2.33
C PRO A 2 10.06 0.73 -1.90
N VAL A 3 9.15 1.27 -1.10
CA VAL A 3 8.06 0.50 -0.49
C VAL A 3 6.74 1.21 -0.72
N LEU A 4 5.78 0.50 -1.28
CA LEU A 4 4.39 0.93 -1.34
C LEU A 4 3.74 0.56 -0.02
N ILE A 5 3.14 1.54 0.65
CA ILE A 5 2.55 1.35 1.97
C ILE A 5 1.03 1.38 1.84
N ASP A 6 0.37 0.32 2.30
CA ASP A 6 -1.09 0.27 2.23
C ASP A 6 -1.74 1.14 3.31
N THR A 7 -3.05 1.30 3.20
CA THR A 7 -3.81 2.16 4.12
C THR A 7 -3.70 1.71 5.57
N SER A 8 -3.71 0.39 5.83
CA SER A 8 -3.65 -0.13 7.20
C SER A 8 -2.35 0.27 7.91
N ALA A 9 -1.23 0.17 7.21
CA ALA A 9 0.06 0.56 7.77
C ALA A 9 0.18 2.07 7.93
N TRP A 10 -0.36 2.86 6.98
CA TRP A 10 -0.42 4.32 7.12
C TRP A 10 -1.21 4.75 8.34
N ILE A 11 -2.38 4.15 8.56
CA ILE A 11 -3.22 4.48 9.72
C ILE A 11 -2.47 4.21 11.02
N ARG A 12 -1.79 3.07 11.13
CA ARG A 12 -0.99 2.75 12.31
C ARG A 12 0.17 3.72 12.51
N PHE A 13 0.83 4.13 11.44
CA PHE A 13 1.84 5.16 11.50
C PHE A 13 1.27 6.49 12.06
N LEU A 14 0.12 6.92 11.55
CA LEU A 14 -0.54 8.15 11.99
C LEU A 14 -0.99 8.07 13.46
N GLN A 15 -1.30 6.87 13.95
CA GLN A 15 -1.64 6.60 15.34
C GLN A 15 -0.39 6.39 16.21
N LYS A 16 0.80 6.54 15.66
CA LYS A 16 2.09 6.31 16.35
C LYS A 16 2.22 4.91 16.93
N ARG A 17 1.68 3.91 16.23
CA ARG A 17 1.71 2.50 16.67
C ARG A 17 2.91 1.78 16.08
N GLU A 18 3.66 1.11 16.93
CA GLU A 18 4.80 0.30 16.51
C GLU A 18 4.33 -1.09 16.03
N PRO A 19 5.09 -1.73 15.12
CA PRO A 19 6.38 -1.31 14.56
C PRO A 19 6.26 -0.31 13.40
N TYR A 20 5.05 0.04 13.01
CA TYR A 20 4.79 0.84 11.80
C TYR A 20 5.29 2.28 11.92
N PHE A 21 5.19 2.87 13.10
CA PHE A 21 5.63 4.25 13.29
C PHE A 21 7.12 4.41 12.97
N THR A 22 7.96 3.58 13.57
CA THR A 22 9.41 3.63 13.34
C THR A 22 9.76 3.25 11.91
N GLU A 23 9.13 2.22 11.36
CA GLU A 23 9.46 1.74 10.02
C GLU A 23 9.07 2.74 8.94
N VAL A 24 7.86 3.30 9.00
CA VAL A 24 7.41 4.28 8.00
C VAL A 24 8.22 5.58 8.13
N ASP A 25 8.50 6.01 9.35
CA ASP A 25 9.33 7.19 9.58
C ASP A 25 10.72 7.01 8.95
N ARG A 26 11.32 5.85 9.13
CA ARG A 26 12.62 5.50 8.53
C ARG A 26 12.55 5.55 7.01
N LEU A 27 11.52 4.95 6.42
CA LEU A 27 11.36 4.93 4.97
C LEU A 27 11.13 6.33 4.40
N LEU A 28 10.36 7.16 5.09
CA LEU A 28 10.15 8.55 4.69
C LEU A 28 11.47 9.34 4.70
N SER A 29 12.30 9.15 5.71
CA SER A 29 13.58 9.84 5.82
C SER A 29 14.57 9.42 4.73
N LEU A 30 14.41 8.22 4.19
CA LEU A 30 15.23 7.69 3.09
C LEU A 30 14.64 7.99 1.71
N ASP A 31 13.53 8.70 1.64
CA ASP A 31 12.78 8.94 0.39
C ASP A 31 12.43 7.62 -0.32
N ALA A 32 12.08 6.61 0.47
CA ALA A 32 11.85 5.25 0.00
C ALA A 32 10.36 4.85 0.03
N VAL A 33 9.44 5.81 0.16
CA VAL A 33 8.01 5.55 0.21
C VAL A 33 7.38 5.84 -1.14
N ARG A 34 6.54 4.91 -1.60
CA ARG A 34 5.69 5.11 -2.79
C ARG A 34 4.27 5.45 -2.36
N GLY A 35 3.68 6.46 -3.00
CA GLY A 35 2.26 6.75 -2.90
C GLY A 35 1.46 5.92 -3.90
N HIS A 36 0.13 5.92 -3.72
CA HIS A 36 -0.81 5.25 -4.63
C HIS A 36 -2.15 5.96 -4.59
N GLU A 37 -2.78 6.09 -5.74
CA GLU A 37 -4.05 6.84 -5.84
C GLU A 37 -5.16 6.22 -4.99
N LEU A 38 -5.23 4.90 -4.89
CA LEU A 38 -6.26 4.24 -4.08
C LEU A 38 -6.02 4.44 -2.58
N VAL A 39 -4.76 4.39 -2.16
CA VAL A 39 -4.40 4.66 -0.75
C VAL A 39 -4.70 6.12 -0.42
N TYR A 40 -4.36 7.03 -1.33
CA TYR A 40 -4.66 8.45 -1.14
C TYR A 40 -6.15 8.68 -0.93
N GLY A 41 -6.98 8.08 -1.78
CA GLY A 41 -8.44 8.18 -1.65
C GLY A 41 -8.96 7.64 -0.32
N GLU A 42 -8.45 6.51 0.13
CA GLU A 42 -8.84 5.93 1.41
C GLU A 42 -8.42 6.80 2.60
N LEU A 43 -7.25 7.38 2.54
CA LEU A 43 -6.78 8.28 3.60
C LEU A 43 -7.62 9.55 3.66
N LEU A 44 -8.07 10.06 2.51
CA LEU A 44 -8.96 11.21 2.45
C LEU A 44 -10.31 10.94 3.08
N ILE A 45 -10.94 9.84 2.69
CA ILE A 45 -12.32 9.53 3.10
C ILE A 45 -12.39 9.01 4.53
N GLY A 46 -11.31 8.43 5.04
CA GLY A 46 -11.28 7.70 6.29
C GLY A 46 -11.24 8.54 7.55
N ALA A 47 -11.24 9.87 7.48
CA ALA A 47 -11.20 10.72 8.67
C ALA A 47 -11.91 12.04 8.43
N PRO A 48 -12.48 12.65 9.51
CA PRO A 48 -13.01 14.01 9.43
C PRO A 48 -11.94 14.98 8.94
N GLY A 49 -12.34 15.93 8.08
CA GLY A 49 -11.42 16.91 7.53
C GLY A 49 -10.47 16.36 6.46
N GLY A 50 -10.58 15.07 6.09
CA GLY A 50 -9.81 14.47 5.01
C GLY A 50 -8.31 14.45 5.23
N ARG A 51 -7.84 14.46 6.48
CA ARG A 51 -6.42 14.44 6.86
C ARG A 51 -5.61 15.53 6.13
N LEU A 52 -6.08 16.77 6.19
CA LEU A 52 -5.45 17.89 5.50
C LEU A 52 -3.92 17.98 5.67
N PRO A 53 -3.36 17.83 6.90
CA PRO A 53 -1.90 17.91 7.06
C PRO A 53 -1.14 16.82 6.29
N LEU A 54 -1.74 15.66 6.12
CA LEU A 54 -1.11 14.55 5.39
C LEU A 54 -1.23 14.73 3.87
N ARG A 55 -2.35 15.31 3.39
CA ARG A 55 -2.63 15.42 1.95
C ARG A 55 -1.52 16.07 1.15
N SER A 56 -1.07 17.24 1.60
CA SER A 56 -0.04 17.99 0.87
C SER A 56 1.30 17.24 0.84
N ARG A 57 1.64 16.54 1.92
CA ARG A 57 2.87 15.75 2.00
C ARG A 57 2.77 14.49 1.15
N TYR A 58 1.64 13.80 1.20
CA TYR A 58 1.43 12.57 0.43
C TYR A 58 1.54 12.83 -1.07
N ARG A 59 1.01 13.96 -1.54
CA ARG A 59 1.07 14.34 -2.95
C ARG A 59 2.49 14.57 -3.46
N LEU A 60 3.45 14.82 -2.57
CA LEU A 60 4.85 15.02 -2.93
C LEU A 60 5.62 13.71 -3.07
N LEU A 61 5.05 12.60 -2.64
CA LEU A 61 5.68 11.29 -2.81
C LEU A 61 5.76 10.92 -4.29
N THR A 62 6.70 10.06 -4.63
CA THR A 62 6.67 9.37 -5.92
C THR A 62 5.59 8.31 -5.86
N TRP A 63 4.69 8.29 -6.83
CA TRP A 63 3.56 7.36 -6.80
C TRP A 63 3.84 6.15 -7.69
N SER A 64 3.46 4.97 -7.18
CA SER A 64 3.44 3.76 -7.99
C SER A 64 2.32 3.88 -9.03
N PRO A 65 2.53 3.38 -10.25
CA PRO A 65 1.49 3.43 -11.27
C PRO A 65 0.32 2.53 -10.90
N ALA A 66 -0.89 3.01 -11.14
CA ALA A 66 -2.08 2.19 -10.98
C ALA A 66 -2.07 1.06 -12.01
N CYS A 67 -2.57 -0.11 -11.64
CA CYS A 67 -2.77 -1.19 -12.60
C CYS A 67 -4.13 -1.05 -13.27
N SER A 68 -4.30 -1.66 -14.44
CA SER A 68 -5.59 -1.74 -15.10
C SER A 68 -6.47 -2.81 -14.42
N HIS A 69 -7.77 -2.74 -14.70
CA HIS A 69 -8.70 -3.78 -14.26
C HIS A 69 -8.26 -5.16 -14.77
N SER A 70 -7.88 -5.25 -16.04
CA SER A 70 -7.42 -6.50 -16.64
C SER A 70 -6.17 -7.06 -15.97
N GLU A 71 -5.23 -6.20 -15.61
CA GLU A 71 -4.03 -6.61 -14.90
C GLU A 71 -4.37 -7.18 -13.50
N ALA A 72 -5.31 -6.55 -12.81
CA ALA A 72 -5.76 -7.03 -11.49
C ALA A 72 -6.47 -8.38 -11.61
N VAL A 73 -7.37 -8.55 -12.58
CA VAL A 73 -8.04 -9.82 -12.85
C VAL A 73 -7.03 -10.92 -13.16
N SER A 74 -6.07 -10.62 -14.03
CA SER A 74 -5.02 -11.57 -14.41
C SER A 74 -4.20 -12.01 -13.20
N LEU A 75 -3.89 -11.09 -12.29
CA LEU A 75 -3.14 -11.42 -11.08
C LEU A 75 -3.91 -12.40 -10.20
N VAL A 76 -5.21 -12.16 -9.98
CA VAL A 76 -6.05 -13.08 -9.19
C VAL A 76 -6.02 -14.48 -9.78
N GLN A 77 -6.16 -14.59 -11.09
CA GLN A 77 -6.20 -15.88 -11.76
C GLN A 77 -4.85 -16.61 -11.71
N ARG A 78 -3.77 -15.91 -12.03
CA ARG A 78 -2.43 -16.52 -12.06
C ARG A 78 -1.94 -16.94 -10.68
N ASN A 79 -2.21 -16.15 -9.66
CA ASN A 79 -1.73 -16.40 -8.30
C ASN A 79 -2.77 -17.05 -7.40
N ARG A 80 -3.95 -17.38 -7.95
CA ARG A 80 -5.03 -18.05 -7.23
C ARG A 80 -5.38 -17.31 -5.93
N LEU A 81 -5.63 -16.01 -6.04
CA LEU A 81 -5.90 -15.17 -4.87
C LEU A 81 -7.35 -15.23 -4.40
N HIS A 82 -8.23 -15.93 -5.12
CA HIS A 82 -9.64 -16.07 -4.76
C HIS A 82 -9.78 -16.78 -3.41
N GLY A 83 -10.70 -16.29 -2.58
CA GLY A 83 -10.97 -16.90 -1.27
C GLY A 83 -9.89 -16.71 -0.21
N ARG A 84 -8.88 -15.89 -0.47
CA ARG A 84 -7.76 -15.68 0.45
C ARG A 84 -8.05 -14.60 1.52
N GLY A 85 -9.22 -13.97 1.49
CA GLY A 85 -9.62 -13.00 2.50
C GLY A 85 -9.07 -11.59 2.30
N ILE A 86 -8.57 -11.28 1.11
CA ILE A 86 -8.18 -9.92 0.74
C ILE A 86 -9.26 -9.29 -0.14
N GLY A 87 -9.31 -7.95 -0.17
CA GLY A 87 -10.25 -7.21 -0.99
C GLY A 87 -9.70 -6.86 -2.36
N TRP A 88 -10.60 -6.36 -3.22
CA TRP A 88 -10.24 -5.99 -4.58
C TRP A 88 -9.18 -4.88 -4.62
N MET A 89 -9.26 -3.94 -3.69
CA MET A 89 -8.27 -2.89 -3.59
C MET A 89 -6.88 -3.43 -3.25
N ASP A 90 -6.80 -4.43 -2.37
CA ASP A 90 -5.54 -5.09 -2.03
C ASP A 90 -4.91 -5.75 -3.26
N VAL A 91 -5.73 -6.34 -4.13
CA VAL A 91 -5.25 -6.91 -5.40
C VAL A 91 -4.62 -5.83 -6.27
N HIS A 92 -5.24 -4.66 -6.35
CA HIS A 92 -4.68 -3.53 -7.10
C HIS A 92 -3.33 -3.08 -6.53
N LEU A 93 -3.19 -3.05 -5.21
CA LEU A 93 -1.92 -2.68 -4.58
C LEU A 93 -0.82 -3.70 -4.87
N LEU A 94 -1.14 -5.00 -4.79
CA LEU A 94 -0.21 -6.06 -5.16
C LEU A 94 0.25 -5.91 -6.62
N ALA A 95 -0.69 -5.70 -7.52
CA ALA A 95 -0.39 -5.55 -8.95
C ALA A 95 0.47 -4.31 -9.22
N SER A 96 0.16 -3.20 -8.55
CA SER A 96 0.94 -1.97 -8.69
C SER A 96 2.36 -2.12 -8.14
N ALA A 97 2.53 -2.80 -7.01
CA ALA A 97 3.84 -3.06 -6.44
C ALA A 97 4.69 -3.95 -7.37
N MET A 98 4.09 -4.98 -7.94
CA MET A 98 4.76 -5.82 -8.93
C MET A 98 5.19 -5.02 -10.15
N LYS A 99 4.29 -4.21 -10.68
CA LYS A 99 4.53 -3.41 -11.88
C LYS A 99 5.63 -2.38 -11.66
N ASP A 100 5.68 -1.78 -10.49
CA ASP A 100 6.67 -0.78 -10.11
C ASP A 100 7.98 -1.40 -9.61
N GLY A 101 8.00 -2.70 -9.35
CA GLY A 101 9.19 -3.38 -8.84
C GLY A 101 9.53 -2.97 -7.41
N VAL A 102 8.54 -2.70 -6.57
CA VAL A 102 8.72 -2.24 -5.19
C VAL A 102 8.12 -3.24 -4.22
N GLU A 103 8.49 -3.11 -2.94
CA GLU A 103 7.91 -3.92 -1.87
C GLU A 103 6.57 -3.35 -1.43
N LEU A 104 5.79 -4.16 -0.71
CA LEU A 104 4.51 -3.77 -0.13
C LEU A 104 4.57 -3.93 1.39
N LEU A 105 4.28 -2.86 2.12
CA LEU A 105 4.15 -2.88 3.58
C LEU A 105 2.69 -2.78 3.96
N THR A 106 2.21 -3.75 4.73
CA THR A 106 0.83 -3.81 5.21
C THR A 106 0.78 -4.31 6.65
N ALA A 107 -0.24 -3.87 7.39
CA ALA A 107 -0.54 -4.41 8.71
C ALA A 107 -1.59 -5.52 8.65
N ASP A 108 -2.17 -5.78 7.50
CA ASP A 108 -3.11 -6.88 7.30
C ASP A 108 -2.34 -8.19 7.13
N LEU A 109 -2.54 -9.14 8.03
CA LEU A 109 -1.79 -10.40 8.04
C LEU A 109 -2.03 -11.25 6.78
N ARG A 110 -3.24 -11.22 6.24
CA ARG A 110 -3.57 -12.00 5.03
C ARG A 110 -2.89 -11.41 3.79
N LEU A 111 -2.94 -10.09 3.67
CA LEU A 111 -2.26 -9.41 2.57
C LEU A 111 -0.75 -9.56 2.68
N ASP A 112 -0.20 -9.46 3.89
CA ASP A 112 1.23 -9.63 4.13
C ASP A 112 1.71 -11.03 3.73
N ALA A 113 0.93 -12.06 4.05
CA ALA A 113 1.27 -13.44 3.67
C ALA A 113 1.35 -13.58 2.14
N ILE A 114 0.40 -13.00 1.42
CA ILE A 114 0.39 -13.03 -0.05
C ILE A 114 1.56 -12.23 -0.62
N ALA A 115 1.84 -11.06 -0.06
CA ALA A 115 2.97 -10.23 -0.49
C ALA A 115 4.30 -11.00 -0.34
N LYS A 116 4.47 -11.73 0.75
CA LYS A 116 5.64 -12.58 0.96
C LYS A 116 5.73 -13.70 -0.07
N GLU A 117 4.64 -14.39 -0.34
CA GLU A 117 4.60 -15.43 -1.37
C GLU A 117 5.01 -14.89 -2.75
N MET A 118 4.66 -13.64 -3.03
CA MET A 118 4.96 -12.99 -4.30
C MET A 118 6.33 -12.31 -4.33
N GLY A 119 7.09 -12.37 -3.24
CA GLY A 119 8.41 -11.75 -3.17
C GLY A 119 8.37 -10.22 -3.08
N LEU A 120 7.31 -9.65 -2.53
CA LEU A 120 7.12 -8.21 -2.41
C LEU A 120 7.45 -7.67 -1.01
N THR A 121 8.17 -8.43 -0.22
CA THR A 121 8.60 -7.97 1.11
C THR A 121 10.09 -8.11 1.30
#